data_cf1532bcdb026b8cf0bfe3a0441b8be5
#
_entry.id   cf1532bcdb026b8cf0bfe3a0441b8be5
#
_cell.length_a   1.000
_cell.length_b   1.000
_cell.length_c   1.000
_cell.angle_alpha   90.00
_cell.angle_beta   90.00
_cell.angle_gamma   90.00
#
_symmetry.space_group_name_H-M   'P 1'
#
loop_
_entity.id
_entity.type
_entity.pdbx_description
1 polymer ?
#
loop_
_entity_poly.entity_id
_entity_poly.type
_entity_poly.pdbx_seq_one_letter_code
_entity_poly.pdbx_strand_id
1 'polypeptide(L)'
;MLYDKGKINGALIIAPKGVYNNWYSQEIPNHLASHIKPKMVLWTASTSKTKDKEYQQLFESGYDLHILIMNVEALSTDRGRLFAGKFLRAHRTLMAIDESTTIKTPTAKRTKAIVALGQEALYKRILTGSPVTKSPLDLYSQCNFLHEDSLECTSYYSFRNRYAVMKNHNFGGRRVQLVHSYQRLDELADILKAFSYRVLKEDCLDLPDKVYIKREVELSKEQKDAYTTMKSAALAQLKGKLATAPHVLTQMMRLHQITCGFLKNDDDSISDLKNNRMNSLLELLEEVEGKVIIWANYVHDVEKIVKILCDEYGSDTVVEYYGATSSEARAKAIKSFQDPKSKVRYFVGNPQTAGYGITLTEAGTVIYYSNGYDLEKRLQSEDRAHRIGQKKSVTYVDLIAPKTVDEKIVKALRNKIDIASQVMGEELKQWI
;
A
#
# COMPACT_ATOMS: atom_id res chain seq x y z
N MET A 1 -25.28 -9.72 -13.44
CA MET A 1 -26.13 -10.05 -12.26
C MET A 1 -26.98 -8.87 -11.75
N LEU A 2 -26.46 -7.74 -11.24
CA LEU A 2 -27.30 -6.58 -10.85
C LEU A 2 -27.92 -5.90 -12.08
N TYR A 3 -27.14 -5.73 -13.13
CA TYR A 3 -27.60 -5.19 -14.41
C TYR A 3 -28.70 -6.09 -15.02
N ASP A 4 -28.43 -7.39 -15.17
CA ASP A 4 -29.38 -8.35 -15.79
C ASP A 4 -30.71 -8.42 -15.04
N LYS A 5 -30.69 -8.15 -13.74
CA LYS A 5 -31.92 -8.02 -12.90
C LYS A 5 -32.57 -6.63 -12.98
N GLY A 6 -32.10 -5.76 -13.86
CA GLY A 6 -32.57 -4.38 -14.01
C GLY A 6 -32.43 -3.51 -12.76
N LYS A 7 -31.49 -3.89 -11.85
CA LYS A 7 -31.31 -3.17 -10.58
C LYS A 7 -30.43 -1.93 -10.72
N ILE A 8 -29.46 -1.94 -11.68
CA ILE A 8 -28.57 -0.83 -11.96
C ILE A 8 -28.51 -0.56 -13.46
N ASN A 9 -28.21 0.70 -13.82
CA ASN A 9 -27.80 1.15 -15.15
C ASN A 9 -26.54 2.02 -15.10
N GLY A 10 -25.95 2.16 -13.91
CA GLY A 10 -24.71 2.89 -13.69
C GLY A 10 -23.76 2.18 -12.72
N ALA A 11 -22.47 2.38 -12.89
CA ALA A 11 -21.42 1.96 -11.96
C ALA A 11 -20.39 3.08 -11.77
N LEU A 12 -20.14 3.44 -10.52
CA LEU A 12 -19.03 4.34 -10.14
C LEU A 12 -17.94 3.51 -9.47
N ILE A 13 -16.77 3.42 -10.12
CA ILE A 13 -15.62 2.70 -9.60
C ILE A 13 -14.59 3.72 -9.12
N ILE A 14 -14.19 3.61 -7.87
CA ILE A 14 -13.18 4.45 -7.24
C ILE A 14 -11.98 3.59 -6.93
N ALA A 15 -10.80 3.97 -7.44
CA ALA A 15 -9.57 3.23 -7.25
C ALA A 15 -8.38 4.18 -7.04
N PRO A 16 -7.24 3.73 -6.48
CA PRO A 16 -6.01 4.52 -6.43
C PRO A 16 -5.52 4.92 -7.82
N LYS A 17 -4.84 6.07 -7.93
CA LYS A 17 -4.33 6.61 -9.20
C LYS A 17 -3.48 5.61 -10.01
N GLY A 18 -2.77 4.69 -9.33
CA GLY A 18 -1.97 3.65 -10.00
C GLY A 18 -2.79 2.49 -10.58
N VAL A 19 -4.05 2.34 -10.19
CA VAL A 19 -4.89 1.17 -10.53
C VAL A 19 -6.09 1.54 -11.39
N TYR A 20 -6.63 2.75 -11.26
CA TYR A 20 -7.89 3.11 -11.91
C TYR A 20 -7.86 2.98 -13.45
N ASN A 21 -6.68 3.15 -14.08
CA ASN A 21 -6.48 2.86 -15.49
C ASN A 21 -6.65 1.37 -15.83
N ASN A 22 -6.25 0.47 -14.93
CA ASN A 22 -6.38 -0.97 -15.12
C ASN A 22 -7.85 -1.38 -15.21
N TRP A 23 -8.71 -0.79 -14.38
CA TRP A 23 -10.15 -0.97 -14.46
C TRP A 23 -10.70 -0.61 -15.84
N TYR A 24 -10.23 0.50 -16.42
CA TYR A 24 -10.67 0.97 -17.73
C TYR A 24 -10.16 0.11 -18.88
N SER A 25 -8.87 -0.28 -18.85
CA SER A 25 -8.19 -0.91 -19.99
C SER A 25 -8.17 -2.44 -19.94
N GLN A 26 -8.39 -3.05 -18.78
CA GLN A 26 -8.23 -4.50 -18.59
C GLN A 26 -9.44 -5.14 -17.90
N GLU A 27 -9.75 -4.72 -16.67
CA GLU A 27 -10.71 -5.45 -15.84
C GLU A 27 -12.12 -5.45 -16.44
N ILE A 28 -12.64 -4.27 -16.78
CA ILE A 28 -13.99 -4.17 -17.37
C ILE A 28 -14.03 -4.80 -18.76
N PRO A 29 -13.11 -4.50 -19.70
CA PRO A 29 -13.14 -5.13 -21.01
C PRO A 29 -13.02 -6.65 -20.99
N ASN A 30 -12.26 -7.23 -20.06
CA ASN A 30 -12.04 -8.66 -20.00
C ASN A 30 -13.15 -9.42 -19.24
N HIS A 31 -13.88 -8.75 -18.32
CA HIS A 31 -14.79 -9.44 -17.41
C HIS A 31 -16.25 -9.01 -17.53
N LEU A 32 -16.55 -7.90 -18.23
CA LEU A 32 -17.93 -7.52 -18.49
C LEU A 32 -18.54 -8.47 -19.52
N ALA A 33 -19.77 -8.91 -19.25
CA ALA A 33 -20.47 -9.81 -20.16
C ALA A 33 -20.66 -9.16 -21.55
N SER A 34 -20.41 -9.92 -22.62
CA SER A 34 -20.36 -9.43 -24.01
C SER A 34 -21.67 -8.86 -24.54
N HIS A 35 -22.80 -9.22 -23.91
CA HIS A 35 -24.12 -8.69 -24.29
C HIS A 35 -24.38 -7.27 -23.76
N ILE A 36 -23.55 -6.75 -22.87
CA ILE A 36 -23.70 -5.41 -22.29
C ILE A 36 -22.85 -4.41 -23.08
N LYS A 37 -23.48 -3.36 -23.61
CA LYS A 37 -22.80 -2.26 -24.30
C LYS A 37 -22.53 -1.10 -23.32
N PRO A 38 -21.32 -1.04 -22.71
CA PRO A 38 -21.04 -0.02 -21.72
C PRO A 38 -20.61 1.29 -22.37
N LYS A 39 -21.00 2.41 -21.77
CA LYS A 39 -20.27 3.67 -21.90
C LYS A 39 -19.33 3.84 -20.74
N MET A 40 -18.05 3.72 -20.99
CA MET A 40 -17.01 3.86 -19.97
C MET A 40 -16.31 5.21 -20.11
N VAL A 41 -16.09 5.88 -18.99
CA VAL A 41 -15.35 7.14 -18.95
C VAL A 41 -14.37 7.13 -17.78
N LEU A 42 -13.12 7.45 -18.12
CA LEU A 42 -12.06 7.64 -17.13
C LEU A 42 -11.99 9.12 -16.77
N TRP A 43 -12.28 9.45 -15.52
CA TRP A 43 -12.23 10.82 -15.04
C TRP A 43 -10.78 11.33 -14.91
N THR A 44 -10.55 12.53 -15.43
CA THR A 44 -9.30 13.26 -15.30
C THR A 44 -9.55 14.71 -14.89
N ALA A 45 -8.57 15.35 -14.30
CA ALA A 45 -8.66 16.78 -13.95
C ALA A 45 -8.58 17.71 -15.16
N SER A 46 -8.39 17.19 -16.39
CA SER A 46 -8.33 17.97 -17.61
C SER A 46 -9.65 18.69 -17.90
N THR A 47 -9.53 19.92 -18.40
CA THR A 47 -10.66 20.79 -18.79
C THR A 47 -10.79 20.95 -20.31
N SER A 48 -10.30 19.98 -21.09
CA SER A 48 -10.37 20.06 -22.54
C SER A 48 -11.82 19.85 -23.05
N LYS A 49 -12.19 20.55 -24.13
CA LYS A 49 -13.49 20.39 -24.81
C LYS A 49 -13.79 18.95 -25.21
N THR A 50 -12.75 18.19 -25.56
CA THR A 50 -12.87 16.75 -25.89
C THR A 50 -13.31 15.94 -24.68
N LYS A 51 -12.70 16.20 -23.52
CA LYS A 51 -13.08 15.53 -22.27
C LYS A 51 -14.48 15.92 -21.82
N ASP A 52 -14.87 17.16 -21.96
CA ASP A 52 -16.23 17.60 -21.62
C ASP A 52 -17.29 16.88 -22.47
N LYS A 53 -17.04 16.67 -23.78
CA LYS A 53 -17.91 15.86 -24.63
C LYS A 53 -17.96 14.40 -24.17
N GLU A 54 -16.80 13.80 -23.84
CA GLU A 54 -16.74 12.44 -23.30
C GLU A 54 -17.55 12.29 -22.01
N TYR A 55 -17.46 13.29 -21.12
CA TYR A 55 -18.26 13.32 -19.88
C TYR A 55 -19.76 13.46 -20.11
N GLN A 56 -20.18 14.24 -21.11
CA GLN A 56 -21.60 14.39 -21.48
C GLN A 56 -22.20 13.06 -21.90
N GLN A 57 -21.45 12.24 -22.62
CA GLN A 57 -21.92 10.93 -23.10
C GLN A 57 -22.27 9.94 -21.96
N LEU A 58 -21.81 10.20 -20.72
CA LEU A 58 -22.27 9.42 -19.55
C LEU A 58 -23.74 9.65 -19.20
N PHE A 59 -24.38 10.69 -19.75
CA PHE A 59 -25.76 11.09 -19.48
C PHE A 59 -26.67 10.94 -20.70
N GLU A 60 -26.13 10.45 -21.82
CA GLU A 60 -26.88 10.20 -23.05
C GLU A 60 -27.57 8.83 -23.02
N SER A 61 -28.68 8.71 -23.72
CA SER A 61 -29.36 7.43 -23.95
C SER A 61 -28.62 6.61 -25.04
N GLY A 62 -28.87 5.30 -25.06
CA GLY A 62 -28.31 4.39 -26.11
C GLY A 62 -27.22 3.46 -25.63
N TYR A 63 -26.84 3.51 -24.38
CA TYR A 63 -25.93 2.56 -23.73
C TYR A 63 -26.67 1.76 -22.65
N ASP A 64 -26.27 0.50 -22.51
CA ASP A 64 -26.89 -0.40 -21.53
C ASP A 64 -26.43 -0.10 -20.10
N LEU A 65 -25.15 0.23 -19.94
CA LEU A 65 -24.52 0.49 -18.66
C LEU A 65 -23.55 1.67 -18.75
N HIS A 66 -23.72 2.64 -17.88
CA HIS A 66 -22.82 3.80 -17.79
C HIS A 66 -21.79 3.56 -16.69
N ILE A 67 -20.50 3.64 -17.01
CA ILE A 67 -19.43 3.35 -16.07
C ILE A 67 -18.51 4.57 -15.94
N LEU A 68 -18.47 5.15 -14.76
CA LEU A 68 -17.56 6.22 -14.39
C LEU A 68 -16.44 5.65 -13.51
N ILE A 69 -15.19 5.85 -13.91
CA ILE A 69 -14.01 5.40 -13.17
C ILE A 69 -13.25 6.63 -12.70
N MET A 70 -13.01 6.74 -11.40
CA MET A 70 -12.36 7.89 -10.78
C MET A 70 -11.22 7.46 -9.86
N ASN A 71 -10.17 8.28 -9.81
CA ASN A 71 -9.16 8.09 -8.77
C ASN A 71 -9.65 8.67 -7.43
N VAL A 72 -9.26 8.04 -6.33
CA VAL A 72 -9.72 8.39 -4.98
C VAL A 72 -9.35 9.85 -4.60
N GLU A 73 -8.24 10.36 -5.09
CA GLU A 73 -7.76 11.73 -4.85
C GLU A 73 -8.69 12.79 -5.48
N ALA A 74 -9.33 12.46 -6.60
CA ALA A 74 -10.30 13.35 -7.27
C ALA A 74 -11.43 13.77 -6.33
N LEU A 75 -11.85 12.87 -5.44
CA LEU A 75 -12.93 13.11 -4.51
C LEU A 75 -12.54 14.01 -3.30
N SER A 76 -11.27 14.37 -3.20
CA SER A 76 -10.81 15.45 -2.31
C SER A 76 -11.08 16.84 -2.89
N THR A 77 -11.41 16.94 -4.20
CA THR A 77 -11.68 18.19 -4.91
C THR A 77 -13.18 18.41 -5.09
N ASP A 78 -13.62 19.69 -5.11
CA ASP A 78 -15.02 20.04 -5.32
C ASP A 78 -15.52 19.58 -6.69
N ARG A 79 -14.72 19.77 -7.74
CA ARG A 79 -15.06 19.35 -9.10
C ARG A 79 -15.31 17.84 -9.19
N GLY A 80 -14.42 17.03 -8.61
CA GLY A 80 -14.58 15.58 -8.61
C GLY A 80 -15.83 15.14 -7.84
N ARG A 81 -16.07 15.73 -6.66
CA ARG A 81 -17.28 15.43 -5.85
C ARG A 81 -18.56 15.79 -6.54
N LEU A 82 -18.64 17.00 -7.11
CA LEU A 82 -19.83 17.45 -7.83
C LEU A 82 -20.14 16.58 -9.04
N PHE A 83 -19.11 16.18 -9.79
CA PHE A 83 -19.28 15.31 -10.94
C PHE A 83 -19.73 13.90 -10.54
N ALA A 84 -19.11 13.31 -9.52
CA ALA A 84 -19.52 12.01 -8.99
C ALA A 84 -20.98 12.05 -8.48
N GLY A 85 -21.37 13.07 -7.71
CA GLY A 85 -22.74 13.25 -7.24
C GLY A 85 -23.75 13.43 -8.39
N LYS A 86 -23.40 14.20 -9.44
CA LYS A 86 -24.23 14.31 -10.65
C LYS A 86 -24.46 12.94 -11.30
N PHE A 87 -23.40 12.13 -11.41
CA PHE A 87 -23.51 10.78 -11.98
C PHE A 87 -24.39 9.86 -11.12
N LEU A 88 -24.19 9.85 -9.80
CA LEU A 88 -24.95 9.01 -8.87
C LEU A 88 -26.45 9.34 -8.89
N ARG A 89 -26.81 10.62 -9.01
CA ARG A 89 -28.23 11.06 -9.11
C ARG A 89 -28.87 10.78 -10.46
N ALA A 90 -28.07 10.69 -11.52
CA ALA A 90 -28.58 10.44 -12.87
C ALA A 90 -28.84 8.96 -13.14
N HIS A 91 -28.22 8.05 -12.39
CA HIS A 91 -28.27 6.61 -12.64
C HIS A 91 -28.61 5.83 -11.37
N ARG A 92 -29.21 4.65 -11.55
CA ARG A 92 -29.32 3.63 -10.48
C ARG A 92 -27.99 2.93 -10.37
N THR A 93 -27.18 3.28 -9.36
CA THR A 93 -25.76 2.97 -9.36
C THR A 93 -25.34 1.90 -8.37
N LEU A 94 -24.32 1.13 -8.80
CA LEU A 94 -23.37 0.44 -7.92
C LEU A 94 -22.17 1.37 -7.73
N MET A 95 -21.81 1.69 -6.49
CA MET A 95 -20.57 2.36 -6.14
C MET A 95 -19.60 1.36 -5.53
N ALA A 96 -18.45 1.18 -6.18
CA ALA A 96 -17.40 0.25 -5.75
C ALA A 96 -16.11 1.00 -5.44
N ILE A 97 -15.46 0.63 -4.35
CA ILE A 97 -14.14 1.18 -3.96
C ILE A 97 -13.13 0.06 -4.00
N ASP A 98 -12.16 0.19 -4.88
CA ASP A 98 -10.99 -0.67 -4.93
C ASP A 98 -9.89 -0.12 -4.03
N GLU A 99 -9.14 -1.00 -3.37
CA GLU A 99 -8.20 -0.67 -2.30
C GLU A 99 -8.83 0.25 -1.25
N SER A 100 -9.91 -0.25 -0.62
CA SER A 100 -10.72 0.51 0.34
C SER A 100 -9.96 1.02 1.57
N THR A 101 -8.76 0.51 1.83
CA THR A 101 -7.82 1.07 2.83
C THR A 101 -7.50 2.54 2.57
N THR A 102 -7.69 3.03 1.35
CA THR A 102 -7.54 4.46 1.01
C THR A 102 -8.52 5.37 1.74
N ILE A 103 -9.62 4.83 2.26
CA ILE A 103 -10.63 5.54 3.06
C ILE A 103 -10.63 5.14 4.54
N LYS A 104 -9.62 4.44 5.05
CA LYS A 104 -9.54 3.97 6.45
C LYS A 104 -9.49 5.09 7.49
N THR A 105 -9.09 6.30 7.12
CA THR A 105 -8.97 7.45 8.05
C THR A 105 -10.26 8.27 8.06
N PRO A 106 -11.07 8.25 9.13
CA PRO A 106 -12.40 8.87 9.15
C PRO A 106 -12.37 10.40 9.02
N THR A 107 -11.28 11.04 9.41
CA THR A 107 -11.14 12.51 9.37
C THR A 107 -10.67 13.04 8.01
N ALA A 108 -10.18 12.20 7.12
CA ALA A 108 -9.67 12.61 5.81
C ALA A 108 -10.79 13.18 4.91
N LYS A 109 -10.51 14.27 4.20
CA LYS A 109 -11.47 14.92 3.29
C LYS A 109 -12.07 13.94 2.28
N ARG A 110 -11.22 13.11 1.65
CA ARG A 110 -11.66 12.07 0.69
C ARG A 110 -12.59 11.06 1.33
N THR A 111 -12.30 10.59 2.55
CA THR A 111 -13.13 9.60 3.25
C THR A 111 -14.52 10.16 3.51
N LYS A 112 -14.60 11.38 4.07
CA LYS A 112 -15.88 12.06 4.33
C LYS A 112 -16.68 12.25 3.04
N ALA A 113 -16.03 12.66 1.96
CA ALA A 113 -16.66 12.85 0.67
C ALA A 113 -17.22 11.54 0.08
N ILE A 114 -16.41 10.46 0.14
CA ILE A 114 -16.79 9.15 -0.39
C ILE A 114 -17.94 8.52 0.41
N VAL A 115 -17.89 8.60 1.74
CA VAL A 115 -18.97 8.11 2.61
C VAL A 115 -20.27 8.88 2.34
N ALA A 116 -20.21 10.21 2.20
CA ALA A 116 -21.38 11.03 1.87
C ALA A 116 -21.96 10.69 0.48
N LEU A 117 -21.12 10.56 -0.55
CA LEU A 117 -21.54 10.15 -1.90
C LEU A 117 -22.14 8.74 -1.90
N GLY A 118 -21.62 7.85 -1.05
CA GLY A 118 -22.15 6.50 -0.90
C GLY A 118 -23.63 6.45 -0.50
N GLN A 119 -24.16 7.49 0.15
CA GLN A 119 -25.59 7.56 0.49
C GLN A 119 -26.49 7.76 -0.75
N GLU A 120 -25.91 8.28 -1.85
CA GLU A 120 -26.65 8.45 -3.11
C GLU A 120 -26.60 7.17 -4.00
N ALA A 121 -25.81 6.17 -3.65
CA ALA A 121 -25.67 4.92 -4.40
C ALA A 121 -26.65 3.84 -3.88
N LEU A 122 -27.31 3.11 -4.79
CA LEU A 122 -28.22 2.02 -4.41
C LEU A 122 -27.49 0.79 -3.89
N TYR A 123 -26.33 0.50 -4.45
CA TYR A 123 -25.51 -0.65 -4.08
C TYR A 123 -24.09 -0.20 -3.83
N LYS A 124 -23.47 -0.75 -2.80
CA LYS A 124 -22.11 -0.41 -2.40
C LYS A 124 -21.25 -1.66 -2.25
N ARG A 125 -19.99 -1.57 -2.64
CA ARG A 125 -18.98 -2.63 -2.46
C ARG A 125 -17.64 -2.01 -2.12
N ILE A 126 -16.86 -2.71 -1.33
CA ILE A 126 -15.44 -2.42 -1.11
C ILE A 126 -14.64 -3.66 -1.50
N LEU A 127 -13.47 -3.44 -2.07
CA LEU A 127 -12.51 -4.45 -2.46
C LEU A 127 -11.17 -4.12 -1.80
N THR A 128 -10.55 -5.08 -1.18
CA THR A 128 -9.20 -4.92 -0.61
C THR A 128 -8.61 -6.28 -0.27
N GLY A 129 -7.31 -6.43 -0.47
CA GLY A 129 -6.58 -7.62 -0.04
C GLY A 129 -6.26 -7.62 1.45
N SER A 130 -6.28 -6.45 2.12
CA SER A 130 -5.89 -6.31 3.53
C SER A 130 -6.65 -5.16 4.18
N PRO A 131 -7.87 -5.37 4.70
CA PRO A 131 -8.69 -4.30 5.26
C PRO A 131 -8.14 -3.72 6.56
N VAL A 132 -7.33 -4.50 7.29
CA VAL A 132 -6.65 -4.12 8.53
C VAL A 132 -5.15 -4.02 8.27
N THR A 133 -4.60 -2.82 8.22
CA THR A 133 -3.19 -2.58 7.88
C THR A 133 -2.39 -1.89 8.98
N LYS A 134 -3.06 -1.10 9.80
CA LYS A 134 -2.46 -0.46 10.99
C LYS A 134 -3.08 -0.96 12.27
N SER A 135 -4.38 -1.07 12.27
CA SER A 135 -5.15 -1.44 13.45
C SER A 135 -6.58 -1.87 13.07
N PRO A 136 -7.30 -2.57 13.95
CA PRO A 136 -8.72 -2.88 13.75
C PRO A 136 -9.59 -1.62 13.50
N LEU A 137 -9.12 -0.46 13.96
CA LEU A 137 -9.83 0.82 13.76
C LEU A 137 -9.86 1.28 12.29
N ASP A 138 -9.03 0.70 11.44
CA ASP A 138 -9.03 0.92 9.98
C ASP A 138 -10.36 0.49 9.33
N LEU A 139 -11.10 -0.43 9.97
CA LEU A 139 -12.35 -0.97 9.45
C LEU A 139 -13.52 0.03 9.54
N TYR A 140 -13.52 0.93 10.52
CA TYR A 140 -14.68 1.78 10.77
C TYR A 140 -15.19 2.49 9.51
N SER A 141 -14.34 3.28 8.87
CA SER A 141 -14.76 4.08 7.71
C SER A 141 -15.07 3.22 6.48
N GLN A 142 -14.39 2.10 6.33
CA GLN A 142 -14.61 1.16 5.23
C GLN A 142 -15.99 0.51 5.34
N CYS A 143 -16.34 0.04 6.54
CA CYS A 143 -17.65 -0.57 6.79
C CYS A 143 -18.78 0.46 6.84
N ASN A 144 -18.53 1.64 7.43
CA ASN A 144 -19.49 2.76 7.43
C ASN A 144 -19.85 3.24 6.02
N PHE A 145 -18.94 3.12 5.06
CA PHE A 145 -19.28 3.35 3.65
C PHE A 145 -20.30 2.35 3.14
N LEU A 146 -20.22 1.07 3.52
CA LEU A 146 -21.19 0.05 3.12
C LEU A 146 -22.56 0.31 3.76
N HIS A 147 -22.60 0.43 5.07
CA HIS A 147 -23.80 0.77 5.85
C HIS A 147 -23.37 1.34 7.20
N GLU A 148 -24.09 2.36 7.69
CA GLU A 148 -23.76 3.04 8.95
C GLU A 148 -23.84 2.12 10.19
N ASP A 149 -24.75 1.14 10.16
CA ASP A 149 -24.94 0.18 11.25
C ASP A 149 -24.14 -1.12 11.09
N SER A 150 -23.32 -1.25 10.03
CA SER A 150 -22.62 -2.50 9.72
C SER A 150 -21.72 -3.03 10.84
N LEU A 151 -21.21 -2.15 11.69
CA LEU A 151 -20.36 -2.48 12.85
C LEU A 151 -21.07 -2.33 14.20
N GLU A 152 -22.38 -2.14 14.21
CA GLU A 152 -23.19 -1.94 15.43
C GLU A 152 -22.65 -0.81 16.32
N CYS A 153 -22.09 0.22 15.71
CA CYS A 153 -21.51 1.36 16.40
C CYS A 153 -21.95 2.67 15.74
N THR A 154 -22.55 3.56 16.50
CA THR A 154 -23.12 4.84 16.01
C THR A 154 -22.05 5.88 15.64
N SER A 155 -20.81 5.70 16.03
CA SER A 155 -19.72 6.65 15.74
C SER A 155 -18.35 5.99 15.80
N TYR A 156 -17.36 6.65 15.18
CA TYR A 156 -15.95 6.22 15.31
C TYR A 156 -15.47 6.14 16.76
N TYR A 157 -15.94 7.05 17.61
CA TYR A 157 -15.52 7.04 19.03
C TYR A 157 -16.13 5.88 19.78
N SER A 158 -17.40 5.52 19.52
CA SER A 158 -18.02 4.33 20.13
C SER A 158 -17.32 3.06 19.65
N PHE A 159 -17.01 2.94 18.36
CA PHE A 159 -16.24 1.85 17.81
C PHE A 159 -14.84 1.73 18.43
N ARG A 160 -14.12 2.86 18.50
CA ARG A 160 -12.79 2.89 19.13
C ARG A 160 -12.84 2.44 20.61
N ASN A 161 -13.80 2.93 21.36
CA ASN A 161 -13.93 2.58 22.79
C ASN A 161 -14.35 1.12 22.99
N ARG A 162 -15.09 0.52 22.05
CA ARG A 162 -15.50 -0.90 22.10
C ARG A 162 -14.31 -1.82 21.83
N TYR A 163 -13.43 -1.47 20.90
CA TYR A 163 -12.37 -2.36 20.40
C TYR A 163 -10.96 -1.95 20.77
N ALA A 164 -10.74 -0.79 21.38
CA ALA A 164 -9.41 -0.34 21.80
C ALA A 164 -9.38 0.10 23.25
N VAL A 165 -8.35 -0.35 23.96
CA VAL A 165 -8.02 0.11 25.31
C VAL A 165 -7.14 1.35 25.21
N MET A 166 -7.62 2.46 25.74
CA MET A 166 -6.93 3.75 25.67
C MET A 166 -6.16 4.02 26.96
N LYS A 167 -4.90 4.48 26.84
CA LYS A 167 -4.11 4.98 27.97
C LYS A 167 -3.76 6.45 27.80
N ASN A 168 -3.83 7.18 28.90
CA ASN A 168 -3.41 8.58 28.92
C ASN A 168 -1.89 8.67 29.03
N HIS A 169 -1.28 9.38 28.11
CA HIS A 169 0.14 9.74 28.14
C HIS A 169 0.28 11.25 28.28
N ASN A 170 1.27 11.68 29.07
CA ASN A 170 1.55 13.08 29.30
C ASN A 170 2.81 13.49 28.49
N PHE A 171 2.62 14.24 27.42
CA PHE A 171 3.70 14.77 26.60
C PHE A 171 3.79 16.28 26.77
N GLY A 172 4.83 16.75 27.48
CA GLY A 172 5.08 18.19 27.63
C GLY A 172 3.89 18.96 28.25
N GLY A 173 3.19 18.38 29.23
CA GLY A 173 2.02 19.00 29.87
C GLY A 173 0.68 18.79 29.16
N ARG A 174 0.66 18.20 27.95
CA ARG A 174 -0.57 17.82 27.25
C ARG A 174 -0.90 16.35 27.49
N ARG A 175 -2.12 16.09 27.94
CA ARG A 175 -2.66 14.71 28.03
C ARG A 175 -3.11 14.28 26.63
N VAL A 176 -2.53 13.17 26.15
CA VAL A 176 -2.88 12.54 24.87
C VAL A 176 -3.31 11.10 25.17
N GLN A 177 -4.47 10.71 24.62
CA GLN A 177 -4.90 9.32 24.67
C GLN A 177 -4.28 8.54 23.53
N LEU A 178 -3.56 7.47 23.84
CA LEU A 178 -3.02 6.55 22.86
C LEU A 178 -3.63 5.17 23.04
N VAL A 179 -3.76 4.43 21.94
CA VAL A 179 -4.17 3.02 21.99
C VAL A 179 -3.06 2.23 22.67
N HIS A 180 -3.42 1.50 23.71
CA HIS A 180 -2.52 0.61 24.44
C HIS A 180 -2.61 -0.83 23.93
N SER A 181 -3.81 -1.32 23.71
CA SER A 181 -4.10 -2.67 23.21
C SER A 181 -5.47 -2.69 22.53
N TYR A 182 -5.78 -3.79 21.88
CA TYR A 182 -7.09 -4.04 21.30
C TYR A 182 -7.82 -5.13 22.09
N GLN A 183 -9.13 -5.16 22.02
CA GLN A 183 -10.00 -6.09 22.73
C GLN A 183 -11.19 -6.50 21.86
N ARG A 184 -11.87 -7.59 22.21
CA ARG A 184 -13.08 -8.10 21.53
C ARG A 184 -12.88 -8.33 20.03
N LEU A 185 -11.70 -8.78 19.62
CA LEU A 185 -11.40 -8.96 18.20
C LEU A 185 -12.20 -10.11 17.58
N ASP A 186 -12.52 -11.14 18.36
CA ASP A 186 -13.38 -12.26 17.93
C ASP A 186 -14.80 -11.80 17.64
N GLU A 187 -15.37 -10.93 18.49
CA GLU A 187 -16.68 -10.30 18.25
C GLU A 187 -16.68 -9.49 16.96
N LEU A 188 -15.62 -8.71 16.73
CA LEU A 188 -15.45 -7.94 15.50
C LEU A 188 -15.35 -8.85 14.26
N ALA A 189 -14.62 -9.95 14.37
CA ALA A 189 -14.49 -10.94 13.30
C ALA A 189 -15.86 -11.55 12.95
N ASP A 190 -16.67 -11.89 13.95
CA ASP A 190 -18.00 -12.47 13.73
C ASP A 190 -18.97 -11.46 13.07
N ILE A 191 -18.92 -10.20 13.46
CA ILE A 191 -19.71 -9.14 12.79
C ILE A 191 -19.30 -9.02 11.31
N LEU A 192 -17.99 -9.03 11.02
CA LEU A 192 -17.50 -8.93 9.65
C LEU A 192 -17.94 -10.11 8.78
N LYS A 193 -17.92 -11.33 9.30
CA LYS A 193 -18.35 -12.55 8.57
C LYS A 193 -19.78 -12.43 8.04
N ALA A 194 -20.66 -11.70 8.72
CA ALA A 194 -22.08 -11.59 8.33
C ALA A 194 -22.28 -10.86 6.97
N PHE A 195 -21.37 -9.99 6.56
CA PHE A 195 -21.52 -9.19 5.33
C PHE A 195 -20.27 -9.13 4.44
N SER A 196 -19.20 -9.83 4.80
CA SER A 196 -17.98 -9.92 4.00
C SER A 196 -17.82 -11.29 3.35
N TYR A 197 -17.17 -11.30 2.20
CA TYR A 197 -16.72 -12.53 1.54
C TYR A 197 -15.20 -12.44 1.34
N ARG A 198 -14.52 -13.49 1.71
CA ARG A 198 -13.08 -13.59 1.61
C ARG A 198 -12.68 -14.79 0.79
N VAL A 199 -11.66 -14.59 -0.03
CA VAL A 199 -11.03 -15.64 -0.82
C VAL A 199 -9.53 -15.58 -0.53
N LEU A 200 -8.97 -16.67 -0.04
CA LEU A 200 -7.54 -16.79 0.15
C LEU A 200 -6.88 -17.24 -1.16
N LYS A 201 -5.65 -16.80 -1.39
CA LYS A 201 -4.89 -17.21 -2.57
C LYS A 201 -4.68 -18.71 -2.60
N GLU A 202 -4.42 -19.32 -1.45
CA GLU A 202 -4.23 -20.75 -1.27
C GLU A 202 -5.48 -21.59 -1.56
N ASP A 203 -6.68 -21.02 -1.44
CA ASP A 203 -7.93 -21.71 -1.76
C ASP A 203 -8.23 -21.74 -3.27
N CYS A 204 -7.64 -20.81 -4.03
CA CYS A 204 -7.99 -20.58 -5.43
C CYS A 204 -6.83 -20.70 -6.40
N LEU A 205 -5.60 -20.67 -5.91
CA LEU A 205 -4.40 -20.64 -6.74
C LEU A 205 -3.40 -21.66 -6.22
N ASP A 206 -2.93 -22.51 -7.12
CA ASP A 206 -1.78 -23.37 -6.88
C ASP A 206 -0.50 -22.54 -7.09
N LEU A 207 -0.11 -21.80 -6.05
CA LEU A 207 1.10 -20.99 -6.06
C LEU A 207 2.19 -21.67 -5.24
N PRO A 208 3.44 -21.63 -5.72
CA PRO A 208 4.58 -22.12 -4.96
C PRO A 208 4.74 -21.41 -3.62
N ASP A 209 5.41 -22.05 -2.68
CA ASP A 209 5.61 -21.50 -1.33
C ASP A 209 6.42 -20.20 -1.32
N LYS A 210 6.15 -19.37 -0.32
CA LYS A 210 6.99 -18.24 0.07
C LYS A 210 8.03 -18.70 1.07
N VAL A 211 9.29 -18.38 0.82
CA VAL A 211 10.40 -18.64 1.74
C VAL A 211 10.90 -17.28 2.29
N TYR A 212 11.00 -17.17 3.61
CA TYR A 212 11.49 -15.94 4.24
C TYR A 212 12.84 -16.16 4.92
N ILE A 213 13.78 -15.28 4.64
CA ILE A 213 15.13 -15.32 5.17
C ILE A 213 15.48 -13.96 5.79
N LYS A 214 16.04 -13.99 6.99
CA LYS A 214 16.66 -12.83 7.63
C LYS A 214 18.18 -12.89 7.41
N ARG A 215 18.76 -11.88 6.79
CA ARG A 215 20.21 -11.71 6.71
C ARG A 215 20.65 -10.58 7.62
N GLU A 216 21.43 -10.90 8.62
CA GLU A 216 21.95 -9.92 9.57
C GLU A 216 23.14 -9.17 8.98
N VAL A 217 23.10 -7.84 9.11
CA VAL A 217 24.11 -6.93 8.61
C VAL A 217 24.65 -6.12 9.76
N GLU A 218 25.89 -6.38 10.17
CA GLU A 218 26.56 -5.62 11.22
C GLU A 218 26.79 -4.17 10.77
N LEU A 219 26.44 -3.23 11.64
CA LEU A 219 26.79 -1.82 11.41
C LEU A 219 28.31 -1.61 11.38
N SER A 220 28.79 -0.77 10.48
CA SER A 220 30.18 -0.30 10.52
C SER A 220 30.46 0.49 11.80
N LYS A 221 31.72 0.73 12.11
CA LYS A 221 32.11 1.56 13.26
C LYS A 221 31.49 2.96 13.16
N GLU A 222 31.58 3.58 11.99
CA GLU A 222 31.02 4.91 11.73
C GLU A 222 29.50 4.95 11.95
N GLN A 223 28.76 3.94 11.45
CA GLN A 223 27.33 3.81 11.70
C GLN A 223 27.01 3.58 13.19
N LYS A 224 27.78 2.73 13.89
CA LYS A 224 27.60 2.47 15.34
C LYS A 224 27.75 3.74 16.16
N ASP A 225 28.77 4.54 15.86
CA ASP A 225 29.05 5.81 16.54
C ASP A 225 27.93 6.83 16.27
N ALA A 226 27.57 7.02 15.01
CA ALA A 226 26.47 7.92 14.60
C ALA A 226 25.12 7.48 15.20
N TYR A 227 24.81 6.18 15.18
CA TYR A 227 23.60 5.61 15.72
C TYR A 227 23.49 5.81 17.23
N THR A 228 24.58 5.57 17.97
CA THR A 228 24.64 5.73 19.43
C THR A 228 24.48 7.17 19.83
N THR A 229 25.14 8.08 19.14
CA THR A 229 25.02 9.55 19.37
C THR A 229 23.61 10.02 19.13
N MET A 230 23.01 9.67 17.98
CA MET A 230 21.62 10.03 17.65
C MET A 230 20.62 9.45 18.66
N LYS A 231 20.79 8.18 19.04
CA LYS A 231 19.94 7.52 20.03
C LYS A 231 20.03 8.18 21.40
N SER A 232 21.22 8.57 21.85
CA SER A 232 21.43 9.24 23.14
C SER A 232 20.82 10.64 23.15
N ALA A 233 20.97 11.42 22.07
CA ALA A 233 20.33 12.72 21.90
C ALA A 233 18.79 12.60 21.92
N ALA A 234 18.24 11.61 21.21
CA ALA A 234 16.82 11.31 21.20
C ALA A 234 16.29 11.01 22.62
N LEU A 235 16.99 10.17 23.37
CA LEU A 235 16.61 9.81 24.74
C LEU A 235 16.73 11.00 25.70
N ALA A 236 17.74 11.86 25.55
CA ALA A 236 17.89 13.07 26.35
C ALA A 236 16.73 14.06 26.13
N GLN A 237 16.32 14.27 24.88
CA GLN A 237 15.16 15.09 24.55
C GLN A 237 13.85 14.54 25.11
N LEU A 238 13.66 13.21 25.08
CA LEU A 238 12.49 12.56 25.67
C LEU A 238 12.45 12.73 27.18
N LYS A 239 13.58 12.57 27.89
CA LYS A 239 13.70 12.76 29.35
C LYS A 239 13.50 14.22 29.76
N GLY A 240 13.97 15.16 28.95
CA GLY A 240 13.80 16.61 29.16
C GLY A 240 12.38 17.13 28.90
N LYS A 241 11.41 16.27 28.56
CA LYS A 241 10.02 16.63 28.23
C LYS A 241 9.87 17.63 27.05
N LEU A 242 10.93 17.83 26.24
CA LEU A 242 10.95 18.74 25.10
C LEU A 242 10.53 18.06 23.79
N ALA A 243 10.40 16.73 23.76
CA ALA A 243 10.10 16.01 22.54
C ALA A 243 8.59 15.97 22.25
N THR A 244 8.18 16.49 21.09
CA THR A 244 6.84 16.29 20.53
C THR A 244 6.81 14.99 19.70
N ALA A 245 5.62 14.45 19.42
CA ALA A 245 5.47 13.25 18.59
C ALA A 245 6.14 13.38 17.21
N PRO A 246 6.10 14.52 16.48
CA PRO A 246 6.86 14.73 15.26
C PRO A 246 8.38 14.59 15.44
N HIS A 247 8.95 15.12 16.51
CA HIS A 247 10.38 14.99 16.79
C HIS A 247 10.80 13.54 16.99
N VAL A 248 10.03 12.76 17.75
CA VAL A 248 10.30 11.33 17.95
C VAL A 248 10.28 10.58 16.63
N LEU A 249 9.29 10.85 15.78
CA LEU A 249 9.18 10.23 14.46
C LEU A 249 10.38 10.58 13.57
N THR A 250 10.77 11.86 13.54
CA THR A 250 11.95 12.32 12.79
C THR A 250 13.22 11.61 13.26
N GLN A 251 13.41 11.47 14.57
CA GLN A 251 14.57 10.77 15.12
C GLN A 251 14.58 9.29 14.78
N MET A 252 13.42 8.62 14.81
CA MET A 252 13.32 7.24 14.35
C MET A 252 13.66 7.10 12.87
N MET A 253 13.23 8.03 12.02
CA MET A 253 13.60 8.06 10.61
C MET A 253 15.11 8.26 10.42
N ARG A 254 15.74 9.14 11.18
CA ARG A 254 17.20 9.37 11.13
C ARG A 254 17.98 8.14 11.58
N LEU A 255 17.55 7.48 12.67
CA LEU A 255 18.15 6.21 13.10
C LEU A 255 18.06 5.15 11.99
N HIS A 256 16.94 5.08 11.28
CA HIS A 256 16.76 4.15 10.16
C HIS A 256 17.63 4.54 8.95
N GLN A 257 17.79 5.82 8.64
CA GLN A 257 18.70 6.28 7.61
C GLN A 257 20.16 5.89 7.93
N ILE A 258 20.58 6.03 9.18
CA ILE A 258 21.91 5.59 9.62
C ILE A 258 22.10 4.08 9.41
N THR A 259 21.08 3.24 9.69
CA THR A 259 21.20 1.79 9.41
C THR A 259 21.27 1.49 7.92
N CYS A 260 20.67 2.34 7.06
CA CYS A 260 20.77 2.25 5.61
C CYS A 260 22.10 2.79 5.05
N GLY A 261 22.89 3.53 5.84
CA GLY A 261 24.21 4.02 5.45
C GLY A 261 24.22 5.45 4.93
N PHE A 262 23.30 6.28 5.37
CA PHE A 262 23.28 7.71 5.11
C PHE A 262 22.56 8.48 6.21
N LEU A 263 22.70 9.79 6.22
CA LEU A 263 21.94 10.70 7.07
C LEU A 263 21.52 11.92 6.25
N LYS A 264 20.24 12.25 6.29
CA LYS A 264 19.72 13.50 5.76
C LYS A 264 19.88 14.59 6.83
N ASN A 265 20.65 15.64 6.54
CA ASN A 265 20.91 16.76 7.42
C ASN A 265 19.72 17.75 7.48
N ASP A 266 19.80 18.74 8.37
CA ASP A 266 18.74 19.75 8.52
C ASP A 266 18.67 20.75 7.35
N ASP A 267 19.74 20.88 6.58
CA ASP A 267 19.86 21.68 5.35
C ASP A 267 19.46 20.90 4.08
N ASP A 268 18.79 19.76 4.25
CA ASP A 268 18.41 18.82 3.20
C ASP A 268 19.57 18.11 2.47
N SER A 269 20.81 18.39 2.80
CA SER A 269 21.98 17.66 2.27
C SER A 269 22.00 16.21 2.79
N ILE A 270 22.66 15.32 2.05
CA ILE A 270 22.80 13.92 2.42
C ILE A 270 24.29 13.64 2.69
N SER A 271 24.58 13.06 3.85
CA SER A 271 25.90 12.56 4.22
C SER A 271 25.90 11.03 4.12
N ASP A 272 26.72 10.48 3.24
CA ASP A 272 26.93 9.04 3.16
C ASP A 272 27.81 8.54 4.30
N LEU A 273 27.48 7.37 4.83
CA LEU A 273 28.23 6.66 5.85
C LEU A 273 28.78 5.35 5.26
N LYS A 274 29.98 4.95 5.65
CA LYS A 274 30.46 3.59 5.36
C LYS A 274 29.46 2.59 5.92
N ASN A 275 28.93 1.71 5.08
CA ASN A 275 27.97 0.71 5.53
C ASN A 275 28.27 -0.66 4.90
N ASN A 276 27.98 -1.70 5.67
CA ASN A 276 28.17 -3.09 5.24
C ASN A 276 26.95 -3.62 4.47
N ARG A 277 25.84 -2.89 4.46
CA ARG A 277 24.57 -3.35 3.85
C ARG A 277 24.69 -3.48 2.34
N MET A 278 25.41 -2.54 1.70
CA MET A 278 25.65 -2.63 0.26
C MET A 278 26.53 -3.84 -0.09
N ASN A 279 27.59 -4.07 0.68
CA ASN A 279 28.43 -5.27 0.47
C ASN A 279 27.63 -6.55 0.67
N SER A 280 26.81 -6.61 1.72
CA SER A 280 25.94 -7.74 1.99
C SER A 280 24.86 -7.95 0.90
N LEU A 281 24.39 -6.87 0.26
CA LEU A 281 23.53 -6.95 -0.91
C LEU A 281 24.27 -7.59 -2.09
N LEU A 282 25.48 -7.11 -2.41
CA LEU A 282 26.28 -7.63 -3.54
C LEU A 282 26.62 -9.10 -3.33
N GLU A 283 27.10 -9.49 -2.14
CA GLU A 283 27.34 -10.89 -1.77
C GLU A 283 26.08 -11.74 -1.97
N LEU A 284 24.91 -11.27 -1.53
CA LEU A 284 23.65 -11.99 -1.70
C LEU A 284 23.27 -12.12 -3.18
N LEU A 285 23.57 -11.13 -4.02
CA LEU A 285 23.29 -11.20 -5.46
C LEU A 285 24.20 -12.19 -6.19
N GLU A 286 25.36 -12.53 -5.64
CA GLU A 286 26.21 -13.63 -6.13
C GLU A 286 25.67 -15.01 -5.72
N GLU A 287 24.99 -15.11 -4.57
CA GLU A 287 24.42 -16.34 -4.05
C GLU A 287 23.10 -16.74 -4.76
N VAL A 288 22.39 -15.80 -5.39
CA VAL A 288 21.07 -16.03 -5.98
C VAL A 288 21.10 -16.04 -7.49
N GLU A 289 20.31 -16.94 -8.07
CA GLU A 289 20.16 -17.05 -9.52
C GLU A 289 18.88 -16.37 -10.02
N GLY A 290 18.86 -16.05 -11.33
CA GLY A 290 17.69 -15.51 -12.00
C GLY A 290 17.43 -14.03 -11.72
N LYS A 291 16.17 -13.63 -11.90
CA LYS A 291 15.77 -12.22 -11.75
C LYS A 291 15.45 -11.89 -10.30
N VAL A 292 15.89 -10.72 -9.88
CA VAL A 292 15.81 -10.26 -8.49
C VAL A 292 15.10 -8.92 -8.41
N ILE A 293 14.18 -8.80 -7.46
CA ILE A 293 13.58 -7.53 -7.07
C ILE A 293 14.29 -7.02 -5.82
N ILE A 294 14.69 -5.76 -5.82
CA ILE A 294 15.33 -5.09 -4.68
C ILE A 294 14.46 -3.91 -4.25
N TRP A 295 13.90 -4.01 -3.06
CA TRP A 295 13.08 -2.97 -2.48
C TRP A 295 13.87 -2.12 -1.49
N ALA A 296 13.90 -0.80 -1.70
CA ALA A 296 14.49 0.16 -0.79
C ALA A 296 13.47 1.24 -0.38
N ASN A 297 13.45 1.58 0.91
CA ASN A 297 12.47 2.52 1.46
C ASN A 297 12.77 3.97 1.10
N TYR A 298 14.03 4.31 0.82
CA TYR A 298 14.48 5.66 0.50
C TYR A 298 14.92 5.79 -0.95
N VAL A 299 14.59 6.94 -1.58
CA VAL A 299 15.01 7.24 -2.96
C VAL A 299 16.53 7.24 -3.09
N HIS A 300 17.24 7.83 -2.12
CA HIS A 300 18.71 7.82 -2.07
C HIS A 300 19.29 6.40 -2.17
N ASP A 301 18.72 5.45 -1.44
CA ASP A 301 19.15 4.04 -1.51
C ASP A 301 18.87 3.44 -2.89
N VAL A 302 17.69 3.71 -3.48
CA VAL A 302 17.35 3.23 -4.83
C VAL A 302 18.38 3.71 -5.85
N GLU A 303 18.66 5.02 -5.87
CA GLU A 303 19.62 5.63 -6.80
C GLU A 303 21.02 5.08 -6.61
N LYS A 304 21.46 4.91 -5.36
CA LYS A 304 22.77 4.35 -5.02
C LYS A 304 22.91 2.89 -5.44
N ILE A 305 21.88 2.07 -5.17
CA ILE A 305 21.85 0.66 -5.59
C ILE A 305 21.88 0.56 -7.11
N VAL A 306 21.04 1.32 -7.82
CA VAL A 306 21.03 1.34 -9.30
C VAL A 306 22.39 1.69 -9.86
N LYS A 307 23.04 2.75 -9.35
CA LYS A 307 24.37 3.16 -9.80
C LYS A 307 25.39 2.04 -9.62
N ILE A 308 25.47 1.45 -8.44
CA ILE A 308 26.45 0.39 -8.13
C ILE A 308 26.20 -0.85 -9.00
N LEU A 309 24.94 -1.26 -9.17
CA LEU A 309 24.61 -2.42 -10.01
C LEU A 309 24.88 -2.16 -11.50
N CYS A 310 24.68 -0.92 -11.98
CA CYS A 310 25.05 -0.55 -13.34
C CYS A 310 26.56 -0.58 -13.55
N ASP A 311 27.34 -0.10 -12.57
CA ASP A 311 28.81 -0.10 -12.63
C ASP A 311 29.35 -1.54 -12.58
N GLU A 312 28.76 -2.44 -11.79
CA GLU A 312 29.24 -3.82 -11.58
C GLU A 312 28.74 -4.80 -12.67
N TYR A 313 27.46 -4.72 -13.06
CA TYR A 313 26.81 -5.71 -13.93
C TYR A 313 26.39 -5.17 -15.29
N GLY A 314 26.55 -3.86 -15.53
CA GLY A 314 26.13 -3.18 -16.75
C GLY A 314 24.73 -2.59 -16.69
N SER A 315 24.55 -1.43 -17.31
CA SER A 315 23.29 -0.65 -17.29
C SER A 315 22.13 -1.35 -18.03
N ASP A 316 22.40 -2.32 -18.88
CA ASP A 316 21.40 -3.12 -19.60
C ASP A 316 20.81 -4.25 -18.73
N THR A 317 21.36 -4.48 -17.53
CA THR A 317 20.90 -5.51 -16.58
C THR A 317 19.99 -4.95 -15.49
N VAL A 318 19.89 -3.63 -15.34
CA VAL A 318 19.20 -2.96 -14.22
C VAL A 318 18.05 -2.09 -14.74
N VAL A 319 16.91 -2.15 -14.05
CA VAL A 319 15.81 -1.19 -14.23
C VAL A 319 15.41 -0.59 -12.91
N GLU A 320 15.01 0.68 -12.94
CA GLU A 320 14.58 1.44 -11.77
C GLU A 320 13.09 1.73 -11.77
N TYR A 321 12.49 1.76 -10.57
CA TYR A 321 11.05 2.01 -10.40
C TYR A 321 10.74 2.78 -9.11
N TYR A 322 10.72 4.11 -9.19
CA TYR A 322 10.42 4.98 -8.05
C TYR A 322 9.70 6.27 -8.47
N GLY A 323 9.52 7.22 -7.57
CA GLY A 323 8.68 8.40 -7.79
C GLY A 323 9.07 9.24 -9.01
N ALA A 324 10.35 9.43 -9.27
CA ALA A 324 10.86 10.24 -10.39
C ALA A 324 10.83 9.51 -11.75
N THR A 325 10.71 8.17 -11.77
CA THR A 325 10.63 7.40 -13.02
C THR A 325 9.36 7.76 -13.80
N SER A 326 9.48 8.14 -15.06
CA SER A 326 8.34 8.51 -15.92
C SER A 326 7.40 7.33 -16.19
N SER A 327 6.16 7.60 -16.58
CA SER A 327 5.18 6.54 -16.86
C SER A 327 5.64 5.60 -17.99
N GLU A 328 6.27 6.14 -19.04
CA GLU A 328 6.82 5.37 -20.15
C GLU A 328 8.00 4.51 -19.71
N ALA A 329 8.91 5.07 -18.91
CA ALA A 329 10.05 4.34 -18.36
C ALA A 329 9.58 3.20 -17.42
N ARG A 330 8.56 3.44 -16.60
CA ARG A 330 7.95 2.41 -15.75
C ARG A 330 7.36 1.26 -16.57
N ALA A 331 6.61 1.56 -17.63
CA ALA A 331 6.04 0.53 -18.50
C ALA A 331 7.14 -0.29 -19.19
N LYS A 332 8.19 0.37 -19.65
CA LYS A 332 9.36 -0.28 -20.27
C LYS A 332 10.09 -1.17 -19.24
N ALA A 333 10.30 -0.69 -18.02
CA ALA A 333 10.97 -1.43 -16.95
C ALA A 333 10.23 -2.74 -16.62
N ILE A 334 8.90 -2.69 -16.46
CA ILE A 334 8.08 -3.88 -16.21
C ILE A 334 8.19 -4.85 -17.38
N LYS A 335 8.01 -4.36 -18.62
CA LYS A 335 8.06 -5.21 -19.80
C LYS A 335 9.42 -5.90 -19.97
N SER A 336 10.51 -5.16 -19.80
CA SER A 336 11.87 -5.70 -19.92
C SER A 336 12.19 -6.71 -18.80
N PHE A 337 11.71 -6.44 -17.57
CA PHE A 337 11.92 -7.36 -16.45
C PHE A 337 11.11 -8.65 -16.62
N GLN A 338 9.89 -8.57 -17.15
CA GLN A 338 9.02 -9.74 -17.38
C GLN A 338 9.41 -10.56 -18.62
N ASP A 339 10.24 -10.03 -19.52
CA ASP A 339 10.74 -10.80 -20.66
C ASP A 339 11.87 -11.75 -20.22
N PRO A 340 11.68 -13.08 -20.26
CA PRO A 340 12.72 -14.04 -19.85
C PRO A 340 13.97 -14.00 -20.75
N LYS A 341 13.87 -13.44 -21.97
CA LYS A 341 15.00 -13.30 -22.88
C LYS A 341 15.77 -11.98 -22.69
N SER A 342 15.24 -11.07 -21.91
CA SER A 342 15.89 -9.78 -21.63
C SER A 342 17.09 -9.99 -20.71
N LYS A 343 18.14 -9.21 -20.92
CA LYS A 343 19.31 -9.14 -20.03
C LYS A 343 18.98 -8.51 -18.66
N VAL A 344 17.84 -7.84 -18.54
CA VAL A 344 17.42 -7.22 -17.28
C VAL A 344 17.24 -8.28 -16.21
N ARG A 345 18.11 -8.23 -15.19
CA ARG A 345 18.13 -9.13 -14.05
C ARG A 345 17.63 -8.46 -12.78
N TYR A 346 17.91 -7.17 -12.61
CA TYR A 346 17.66 -6.44 -11.37
C TYR A 346 16.56 -5.40 -11.55
N PHE A 347 15.51 -5.52 -10.73
CA PHE A 347 14.44 -4.53 -10.62
C PHE A 347 14.59 -3.81 -9.27
N VAL A 348 15.04 -2.57 -9.30
CA VAL A 348 15.28 -1.77 -8.09
C VAL A 348 14.17 -0.74 -7.92
N GLY A 349 13.52 -0.71 -6.78
CA GLY A 349 12.43 0.22 -6.60
C GLY A 349 12.03 0.52 -5.16
N ASN A 350 11.05 1.44 -5.05
CA ASN A 350 10.45 1.79 -3.78
C ASN A 350 9.08 1.10 -3.65
N PRO A 351 8.81 0.35 -2.56
CA PRO A 351 7.53 -0.35 -2.35
C PRO A 351 6.31 0.57 -2.42
N GLN A 352 6.43 1.83 -2.02
CA GLN A 352 5.32 2.79 -2.06
C GLN A 352 4.90 3.12 -3.49
N THR A 353 5.84 3.20 -4.42
CA THR A 353 5.56 3.49 -5.83
C THR A 353 5.09 2.25 -6.57
N ALA A 354 5.70 1.11 -6.29
CA ALA A 354 5.41 -0.18 -6.94
C ALA A 354 4.18 -0.89 -6.34
N GLY A 355 3.59 -0.35 -5.28
CA GLY A 355 2.51 -0.97 -4.51
C GLY A 355 1.22 -1.23 -5.30
N TYR A 356 1.05 -0.69 -6.51
CA TYR A 356 -0.19 -0.81 -7.25
C TYR A 356 -0.01 -1.39 -8.66
N GLY A 357 -0.70 -2.50 -8.94
CA GLY A 357 -1.05 -2.95 -10.28
C GLY A 357 0.07 -3.54 -11.16
N ILE A 358 1.31 -3.70 -10.69
CA ILE A 358 2.38 -4.29 -11.48
C ILE A 358 2.54 -5.80 -11.22
N THR A 359 3.03 -6.51 -12.22
CA THR A 359 3.32 -7.96 -12.13
C THR A 359 4.81 -8.18 -12.41
N LEU A 360 5.49 -8.90 -11.51
CA LEU A 360 6.93 -9.17 -11.56
C LEU A 360 7.22 -10.66 -11.26
N THR A 361 6.44 -11.57 -11.86
CA THR A 361 6.48 -13.00 -11.60
C THR A 361 7.72 -13.72 -12.14
N GLU A 362 8.55 -13.05 -12.94
CA GLU A 362 9.84 -13.61 -13.36
C GLU A 362 10.88 -13.60 -12.22
N ALA A 363 10.63 -12.87 -11.13
CA ALA A 363 11.51 -12.87 -9.97
C ALA A 363 11.35 -14.14 -9.13
N GLY A 364 12.45 -14.82 -8.83
CA GLY A 364 12.54 -15.88 -7.83
C GLY A 364 12.99 -15.38 -6.47
N THR A 365 13.62 -14.20 -6.41
CA THR A 365 14.12 -13.59 -5.18
C THR A 365 13.69 -12.15 -5.04
N VAL A 366 13.26 -11.78 -3.85
CA VAL A 366 12.89 -10.41 -3.47
C VAL A 366 13.71 -10.01 -2.25
N ILE A 367 14.53 -8.98 -2.40
CA ILE A 367 15.40 -8.48 -1.33
C ILE A 367 14.85 -7.18 -0.80
N TYR A 368 14.63 -7.10 0.50
CA TYR A 368 14.32 -5.87 1.19
C TYR A 368 15.62 -5.27 1.75
N TYR A 369 16.20 -4.36 0.97
CA TYR A 369 17.36 -3.58 1.42
C TYR A 369 17.03 -2.77 2.67
N SER A 370 15.81 -2.21 2.72
CA SER A 370 15.27 -1.56 3.91
C SER A 370 13.74 -1.69 3.96
N ASN A 371 13.20 -1.89 5.16
CA ASN A 371 11.77 -2.01 5.41
C ASN A 371 11.16 -0.70 5.92
N GLY A 372 9.91 -0.42 5.54
CA GLY A 372 9.11 0.62 6.16
C GLY A 372 8.16 0.06 7.23
N TYR A 373 7.52 0.95 8.01
CA TYR A 373 6.51 0.57 9.01
C TYR A 373 5.13 0.24 8.40
N ASP A 374 4.98 0.33 7.07
CA ASP A 374 3.69 0.16 6.40
C ASP A 374 3.47 -1.29 5.95
N LEU A 375 2.66 -2.02 6.72
CA LEU A 375 2.33 -3.43 6.42
C LEU A 375 1.65 -3.58 5.06
N GLU A 376 0.75 -2.67 4.70
CA GLU A 376 0.05 -2.72 3.42
C GLU A 376 1.04 -2.70 2.25
N LYS A 377 2.03 -1.79 2.30
CA LYS A 377 3.07 -1.69 1.28
C LYS A 377 3.97 -2.92 1.25
N ARG A 378 4.28 -3.47 2.40
CA ARG A 378 5.06 -4.71 2.49
C ARG A 378 4.33 -5.86 1.81
N LEU A 379 3.08 -6.14 2.18
CA LEU A 379 2.28 -7.22 1.59
C LEU A 379 2.04 -7.01 0.09
N GLN A 380 1.69 -5.79 -0.31
CA GLN A 380 1.52 -5.46 -1.73
C GLN A 380 2.81 -5.67 -2.53
N SER A 381 3.98 -5.32 -2.00
CA SER A 381 5.27 -5.52 -2.68
C SER A 381 5.66 -7.00 -2.80
N GLU A 382 5.32 -7.82 -1.81
CA GLU A 382 5.48 -9.28 -1.91
C GLU A 382 4.61 -9.86 -3.02
N ASP A 383 3.37 -9.41 -3.10
CA ASP A 383 2.39 -9.86 -4.09
C ASP A 383 2.73 -9.46 -5.53
N ARG A 384 3.78 -8.68 -5.76
CA ARG A 384 4.29 -8.40 -7.12
C ARG A 384 4.98 -9.62 -7.73
N ALA A 385 5.72 -10.38 -6.92
CA ALA A 385 6.41 -11.60 -7.33
C ALA A 385 5.53 -12.85 -7.14
N HIS A 386 4.81 -12.94 -6.02
CA HIS A 386 3.96 -14.08 -5.67
C HIS A 386 2.51 -13.86 -6.13
N ARG A 387 2.27 -14.11 -7.41
CA ARG A 387 1.00 -13.83 -8.10
C ARG A 387 0.73 -14.91 -9.16
N ILE A 388 -0.49 -14.92 -9.72
CA ILE A 388 -0.86 -15.76 -10.86
C ILE A 388 0.20 -15.68 -11.96
N GLY A 389 0.72 -16.81 -12.38
CA GLY A 389 1.82 -16.95 -13.34
C GLY A 389 3.17 -17.23 -12.71
N GLN A 390 3.32 -17.15 -11.38
CA GLN A 390 4.52 -17.59 -10.68
C GLN A 390 4.62 -19.13 -10.68
N LYS A 391 5.75 -19.64 -11.13
CA LYS A 391 6.00 -21.09 -11.26
C LYS A 391 7.06 -21.63 -10.29
N LYS A 392 7.72 -20.74 -9.55
CA LYS A 392 8.81 -21.07 -8.64
C LYS A 392 8.54 -20.51 -7.25
N SER A 393 9.04 -21.17 -6.22
CA SER A 393 9.05 -20.60 -4.87
C SER A 393 9.75 -19.24 -4.88
N VAL A 394 9.18 -18.28 -4.18
CA VAL A 394 9.75 -16.94 -4.08
C VAL A 394 10.42 -16.77 -2.74
N THR A 395 11.71 -16.47 -2.77
CA THR A 395 12.50 -16.19 -1.57
C THR A 395 12.51 -14.71 -1.25
N TYR A 396 12.07 -14.37 -0.05
CA TYR A 396 12.08 -13.01 0.48
C TYR A 396 13.22 -12.88 1.49
N VAL A 397 14.15 -11.97 1.23
CA VAL A 397 15.32 -11.75 2.09
C VAL A 397 15.26 -10.35 2.68
N ASP A 398 15.23 -10.26 4.01
CA ASP A 398 15.30 -8.99 4.73
C ASP A 398 16.73 -8.74 5.22
N LEU A 399 17.35 -7.63 4.79
CA LEU A 399 18.63 -7.16 5.34
C LEU A 399 18.36 -6.37 6.62
N ILE A 400 18.84 -6.84 7.76
CA ILE A 400 18.50 -6.29 9.08
C ILE A 400 19.76 -6.04 9.89
N ALA A 401 19.93 -4.81 10.37
CA ALA A 401 20.97 -4.50 11.35
C ALA A 401 20.48 -4.91 12.76
N PRO A 402 21.15 -5.87 13.42
CA PRO A 402 20.72 -6.37 14.72
C PRO A 402 20.81 -5.29 15.81
N LYS A 403 19.93 -5.35 16.80
CA LYS A 403 19.84 -4.41 17.94
C LYS A 403 19.55 -2.95 17.56
N THR A 404 18.99 -2.72 16.38
CA THR A 404 18.64 -1.39 15.87
C THR A 404 17.14 -1.19 15.67
N VAL A 405 16.80 -0.06 15.03
CA VAL A 405 15.44 0.25 14.62
C VAL A 405 14.90 -0.73 13.56
N ASP A 406 15.76 -1.38 12.79
CA ASP A 406 15.35 -2.38 11.78
C ASP A 406 14.59 -3.55 12.42
N GLU A 407 15.11 -4.11 13.52
CA GLU A 407 14.39 -5.17 14.26
C GLU A 407 13.04 -4.68 14.80
N LYS A 408 12.99 -3.41 15.23
CA LYS A 408 11.74 -2.83 15.72
C LYS A 408 10.70 -2.66 14.60
N ILE A 409 11.16 -2.33 13.39
CA ILE A 409 10.29 -2.24 12.20
C ILE A 409 9.70 -3.63 11.89
N VAL A 410 10.55 -4.65 11.80
CA VAL A 410 10.12 -6.02 11.51
C VAL A 410 9.16 -6.54 12.60
N LYS A 411 9.49 -6.32 13.89
CA LYS A 411 8.59 -6.68 15.00
C LYS A 411 7.25 -5.96 14.93
N ALA A 412 7.26 -4.66 14.56
CA ALA A 412 6.01 -3.90 14.40
C ALA A 412 5.16 -4.40 13.23
N LEU A 413 5.78 -4.84 12.12
CA LEU A 413 5.09 -5.45 11.00
C LEU A 413 4.45 -6.79 11.41
N ARG A 414 5.17 -7.65 12.14
CA ARG A 414 4.65 -8.91 12.69
C ARG A 414 3.44 -8.68 13.59
N ASN A 415 3.55 -7.80 14.58
CA ASN A 415 2.44 -7.49 15.48
C ASN A 415 1.18 -7.02 14.72
N LYS A 416 1.35 -6.30 13.62
CA LYS A 416 0.22 -5.87 12.78
C LYS A 416 -0.40 -7.03 12.00
N ILE A 417 0.41 -7.99 11.55
CA ILE A 417 -0.08 -9.22 10.93
C ILE A 417 -0.88 -10.01 11.94
N ASP A 418 -0.37 -10.20 13.16
CA ASP A 418 -1.04 -10.93 14.23
C ASP A 418 -2.43 -10.35 14.54
N ILE A 419 -2.51 -9.02 14.66
CA ILE A 419 -3.77 -8.31 14.90
C ILE A 419 -4.72 -8.46 13.70
N ALA A 420 -4.21 -8.32 12.48
CA ALA A 420 -5.00 -8.48 11.28
C ALA A 420 -5.56 -9.91 11.16
N SER A 421 -4.73 -10.92 11.43
CA SER A 421 -5.12 -12.33 11.42
C SER A 421 -6.20 -12.64 12.45
N GLN A 422 -6.11 -12.12 13.68
CA GLN A 422 -7.15 -12.29 14.68
C GLN A 422 -8.49 -11.70 14.22
N VAL A 423 -8.49 -10.48 13.69
CA VAL A 423 -9.71 -9.82 13.18
C VAL A 423 -10.31 -10.55 11.98
N MET A 424 -9.46 -11.12 11.12
CA MET A 424 -9.88 -11.81 9.92
C MET A 424 -10.14 -13.31 10.14
N GLY A 425 -9.85 -13.85 11.33
CA GLY A 425 -10.02 -15.26 11.65
C GLY A 425 -9.02 -16.17 10.94
N GLU A 426 -7.79 -15.71 10.71
CA GLU A 426 -6.71 -16.49 10.08
C GLU A 426 -5.86 -17.22 11.11
N GLU A 427 -5.36 -18.40 10.73
CA GLU A 427 -4.20 -18.98 11.39
C GLU A 427 -2.93 -18.22 10.97
N LEU A 428 -2.12 -17.87 11.97
CA LEU A 428 -0.84 -17.18 11.78
C LEU A 428 0.11 -18.06 10.95
N LYS A 429 0.40 -17.71 9.72
CA LYS A 429 1.57 -18.23 9.03
C LYS A 429 2.82 -17.55 9.60
N GLN A 430 3.77 -18.36 10.04
CA GLN A 430 5.06 -17.88 10.55
C GLN A 430 5.77 -17.06 9.47
N TRP A 431 5.95 -15.81 9.77
CA TRP A 431 6.65 -14.85 8.95
C TRP A 431 7.96 -14.51 9.65
N ILE A 432 9.09 -14.99 9.13
CA ILE A 432 10.49 -14.88 9.62
C ILE A 432 10.67 -15.01 11.13
#